data_f526969ff80a6001d8cbef5bc34e9662
#
_entry.id   f526969ff80a6001d8cbef5bc34e9662
#
_cell.length_a   1.000
_cell.length_b   1.000
_cell.length_c   1.000
_cell.angle_alpha   90.00
_cell.angle_beta   90.00
_cell.angle_gamma   90.00
#
_symmetry.space_group_name_H-M   'P 1'
#
loop_
_entity.id
_entity.type
_entity.pdbx_description
1 polymer ?
#
loop_
_entity_poly.entity_id
_entity_poly.type
_entity_poly.pdbx_seq_one_letter_code
_entity_poly.pdbx_strand_id
1 'polypeptide(L)'
;MNAVIGGAAAQEVMKACTGKFSPIFQYFYFDCREVLPEKVLLEKMTPDSYLVRESDPSEFKRYKAQIAVFGRDFQKKLGQSKYFIVGAGALGCEYLKNFALMGVGTAGSALTCTDDDIIEKVCS
;
A
#
# COMPACT_ATOMS: atom_id res chain seq x y z
N MET A 1 8.85 -2.15 0.17
CA MET A 1 10.16 -2.32 0.86
C MET A 1 10.78 -0.96 1.20
N ASN A 2 11.18 -0.15 0.21
CA ASN A 2 11.90 1.11 0.47
C ASN A 2 11.18 2.07 1.42
N ALA A 3 9.86 2.22 1.32
CA ALA A 3 9.08 3.08 2.22
C ALA A 3 9.13 2.61 3.68
N VAL A 4 9.03 1.30 3.91
CA VAL A 4 9.10 0.73 5.27
C VAL A 4 10.49 0.88 5.86
N ILE A 5 11.51 0.49 5.11
CA ILE A 5 12.92 0.62 5.55
C ILE A 5 13.30 2.10 5.73
N GLY A 6 12.86 2.98 4.83
CA GLY A 6 13.08 4.42 4.95
C GLY A 6 12.43 5.02 6.20
N GLY A 7 11.21 4.57 6.54
CA GLY A 7 10.54 4.96 7.78
C GLY A 7 11.29 4.50 9.03
N ALA A 8 11.76 3.24 9.04
CA ALA A 8 12.60 2.73 10.13
C ALA A 8 13.90 3.53 10.27
N ALA A 9 14.60 3.80 9.15
CA ALA A 9 15.83 4.58 9.15
C ALA A 9 15.59 6.03 9.66
N ALA A 10 14.49 6.66 9.26
CA ALA A 10 14.13 7.99 9.73
C ALA A 10 13.92 8.02 11.25
N GLN A 11 13.28 7.00 11.82
CA GLN A 11 13.12 6.86 13.27
C GLN A 11 14.49 6.76 13.98
N GLU A 12 15.42 6.02 13.43
CA GLU A 12 16.76 5.89 14.00
C GLU A 12 17.54 7.22 13.98
N VAL A 13 17.43 7.97 12.88
CA VAL A 13 17.99 9.33 12.78
C VAL A 13 17.39 10.25 13.84
N MET A 14 16.07 10.21 14.02
CA MET A 14 15.40 11.03 15.06
C MET A 14 15.88 10.65 16.46
N LYS A 15 16.04 9.36 16.77
CA LYS A 15 16.59 8.90 18.05
C LYS A 15 18.01 9.44 18.27
N ALA A 16 18.87 9.35 17.26
CA ALA A 16 20.23 9.86 17.33
C ALA A 16 20.27 11.37 17.55
N CYS A 17 19.43 12.15 16.87
CA CYS A 17 19.39 13.60 16.98
C CYS A 17 18.83 14.09 18.30
N THR A 18 17.81 13.40 18.84
CA THR A 18 17.09 13.84 20.06
C THR A 18 17.68 13.28 21.35
N GLY A 19 18.50 12.22 21.25
CA GLY A 19 19.00 11.47 22.40
C GLY A 19 17.89 10.73 23.19
N LYS A 20 16.65 10.70 22.64
CA LYS A 20 15.53 9.97 23.23
C LYS A 20 15.43 8.59 22.59
N PHE A 21 15.18 7.60 23.41
CA PHE A 21 15.14 6.18 23.04
C PHE A 21 16.47 5.63 22.53
N SER A 22 16.71 4.37 22.77
CA SER A 22 17.91 3.70 22.30
C SER A 22 17.76 3.35 20.82
N PRO A 23 18.76 3.65 19.97
CA PRO A 23 18.80 3.19 18.60
C PRO A 23 18.79 1.66 18.53
N ILE A 24 18.35 1.13 17.39
CA ILE A 24 18.47 -0.30 17.10
C ILE A 24 19.95 -0.66 17.08
N PHE A 25 20.31 -1.69 17.85
CA PHE A 25 21.69 -2.19 17.90
C PHE A 25 21.83 -3.36 16.93
N GLN A 26 22.82 -3.29 16.02
CA GLN A 26 23.20 -4.22 14.96
C GLN A 26 22.26 -4.22 13.76
N TYR A 27 21.25 -5.11 13.70
CA TYR A 27 20.50 -5.38 12.48
C TYR A 27 19.00 -5.22 12.68
N PHE A 28 18.33 -4.69 11.65
CA PHE A 28 16.88 -4.67 11.53
C PHE A 28 16.46 -5.65 10.43
N TYR A 29 15.71 -6.68 10.80
CA TYR A 29 15.18 -7.66 9.87
C TYR A 29 13.72 -7.34 9.55
N PHE A 30 13.42 -7.23 8.26
CA PHE A 30 12.07 -6.99 7.78
C PHE A 30 11.69 -8.03 6.73
N ASP A 31 10.60 -8.73 6.98
CA ASP A 31 10.00 -9.71 6.07
C ASP A 31 8.52 -9.40 5.88
N CYS A 32 8.05 -9.54 4.65
CA CYS A 32 6.65 -9.37 4.28
C CYS A 32 6.14 -10.52 3.38
N ARG A 33 6.76 -11.70 3.46
CA ARG A 33 6.36 -12.86 2.64
C ARG A 33 4.94 -13.32 2.90
N GLU A 34 4.40 -13.06 4.09
CA GLU A 34 3.03 -13.39 4.48
C GLU A 34 1.96 -12.70 3.62
N VAL A 35 2.30 -11.56 2.98
CA VAL A 35 1.38 -10.87 2.08
C VAL A 35 1.36 -11.47 0.67
N LEU A 36 2.26 -12.41 0.36
CA LEU A 36 2.28 -13.09 -0.93
C LEU A 36 1.16 -14.15 -0.98
N PRO A 37 0.61 -14.42 -2.16
CA PRO A 37 -0.37 -15.49 -2.33
C PRO A 37 0.18 -16.84 -1.87
N GLU A 38 -0.67 -17.66 -1.27
CA GLU A 38 -0.30 -19.02 -0.89
C GLU A 38 0.18 -19.83 -2.11
N LYS A 39 1.11 -20.78 -1.89
CA LYS A 39 1.67 -21.63 -2.95
C LYS A 39 0.59 -22.29 -3.83
N VAL A 40 -0.52 -22.71 -3.23
CA VAL A 40 -1.65 -23.31 -3.94
C VAL A 40 -2.29 -22.36 -4.95
N LEU A 41 -2.32 -21.05 -4.64
CA LEU A 41 -2.80 -20.03 -5.57
C LEU A 41 -1.78 -19.76 -6.67
N LEU A 42 -0.50 -19.75 -6.33
CA LEU A 42 0.60 -19.56 -7.28
C LEU A 42 0.65 -20.67 -8.34
N GLU A 43 0.42 -21.92 -7.96
CA GLU A 43 0.40 -23.06 -8.87
C GLU A 43 -0.75 -22.99 -9.90
N LYS A 44 -1.85 -22.32 -9.56
CA LYS A 44 -2.99 -22.11 -10.47
C LYS A 44 -2.86 -20.88 -11.36
N MET A 45 -1.87 -20.02 -11.09
CA MET A 45 -1.68 -18.77 -11.82
C MET A 45 -0.76 -19.02 -13.03
N THR A 46 -1.23 -18.67 -14.21
CA THR A 46 -0.42 -18.74 -15.42
C THR A 46 0.57 -17.58 -15.49
N PRO A 47 1.71 -17.70 -16.19
CA PRO A 47 2.63 -16.60 -16.41
C PRO A 47 1.96 -15.32 -16.93
N ASP A 48 0.95 -15.46 -17.78
CA ASP A 48 0.16 -14.34 -18.31
C ASP A 48 -0.60 -13.55 -17.22
N SER A 49 -0.89 -14.17 -16.08
CA SER A 49 -1.56 -13.52 -14.96
C SER A 49 -0.73 -12.40 -14.34
N TYR A 50 0.57 -12.43 -14.52
CA TYR A 50 1.53 -11.46 -13.96
C TYR A 50 2.05 -10.44 -14.99
N LEU A 51 1.72 -10.64 -16.28
CA LEU A 51 2.20 -9.77 -17.34
C LEU A 51 1.19 -8.67 -17.65
N VAL A 52 1.71 -7.46 -17.86
CA VAL A 52 0.96 -6.31 -18.40
C VAL A 52 1.55 -5.97 -19.76
N ARG A 53 0.70 -6.05 -20.79
CA ARG A 53 1.05 -5.80 -22.18
C ARG A 53 0.73 -4.35 -22.56
N GLU A 54 1.35 -3.86 -23.64
CA GLU A 54 1.04 -2.51 -24.16
C GLU A 54 -0.40 -2.36 -24.65
N SER A 55 -1.03 -3.47 -25.06
CA SER A 55 -2.44 -3.51 -25.45
C SER A 55 -3.42 -3.47 -24.28
N ASP A 56 -2.94 -3.65 -23.04
CA ASP A 56 -3.79 -3.64 -21.86
C ASP A 56 -4.32 -2.24 -21.55
N PRO A 57 -5.47 -2.13 -20.89
CA PRO A 57 -6.00 -0.86 -20.42
C PRO A 57 -4.98 -0.05 -19.59
N SER A 58 -5.06 1.26 -19.69
CA SER A 58 -4.12 2.17 -18.99
C SER A 58 -4.07 1.97 -17.48
N GLU A 59 -5.18 1.56 -16.88
CA GLU A 59 -5.26 1.23 -15.46
C GLU A 59 -4.33 0.08 -15.07
N PHE A 60 -4.23 -0.99 -15.89
CA PHE A 60 -3.29 -2.08 -15.63
C PHE A 60 -1.84 -1.65 -15.79
N LYS A 61 -1.56 -0.74 -16.73
CA LYS A 61 -0.20 -0.19 -16.91
C LYS A 61 0.26 0.56 -15.66
N ARG A 62 -0.64 1.31 -15.02
CA ARG A 62 -0.38 2.01 -13.76
C ARG A 62 0.04 1.05 -12.65
N TYR A 63 -0.58 -0.12 -12.58
CA TYR A 63 -0.35 -1.11 -11.51
C TYR A 63 0.59 -2.25 -11.94
N LYS A 64 1.38 -2.07 -13.00
CA LYS A 64 2.27 -3.09 -13.56
C LYS A 64 3.15 -3.78 -12.52
N ALA A 65 3.78 -3.02 -11.63
CA ALA A 65 4.65 -3.56 -10.59
C ALA A 65 3.86 -4.38 -9.55
N GLN A 66 2.67 -3.92 -9.18
CA GLN A 66 1.79 -4.62 -8.24
C GLN A 66 1.23 -5.91 -8.86
N ILE A 67 0.84 -5.86 -10.13
CA ILE A 67 0.38 -7.03 -10.89
C ILE A 67 1.50 -8.07 -11.03
N ALA A 68 2.74 -7.64 -11.24
CA ALA A 68 3.89 -8.55 -11.33
C ALA A 68 4.15 -9.35 -10.04
N VAL A 69 3.68 -8.86 -8.89
CA VAL A 69 3.85 -9.52 -7.59
C VAL A 69 2.60 -10.33 -7.21
N PHE A 70 1.42 -9.75 -7.35
CA PHE A 70 0.17 -10.32 -6.84
C PHE A 70 -0.76 -10.89 -7.92
N GLY A 71 -0.49 -10.60 -9.17
CA GLY A 71 -1.30 -11.01 -10.30
C GLY A 71 -2.47 -10.07 -10.62
N ARG A 72 -3.02 -10.24 -11.83
CA ARG A 72 -4.13 -9.42 -12.36
C ARG A 72 -5.43 -9.59 -11.59
N ASP A 73 -5.72 -10.80 -11.14
CA ASP A 73 -6.99 -11.08 -10.43
C ASP A 73 -7.02 -10.43 -9.06
N PHE A 74 -5.87 -10.35 -8.40
CA PHE A 74 -5.75 -9.59 -7.16
C PHE A 74 -6.00 -8.10 -7.41
N GLN A 75 -5.42 -7.53 -8.47
CA GLN A 75 -5.65 -6.13 -8.82
C GLN A 75 -7.13 -5.84 -9.13
N LYS A 76 -7.82 -6.74 -9.83
CA LYS A 76 -9.27 -6.62 -10.04
C LYS A 76 -10.06 -6.65 -8.74
N LYS A 77 -9.71 -7.56 -7.82
CA LYS A 77 -10.33 -7.63 -6.49
C LYS A 77 -10.15 -6.34 -5.71
N LEU A 78 -8.94 -5.76 -5.73
CA LEU A 78 -8.68 -4.46 -5.10
C LEU A 78 -9.57 -3.35 -5.69
N GLY A 79 -9.67 -3.30 -7.03
CA GLY A 79 -10.54 -2.34 -7.71
C GLY A 79 -12.02 -2.48 -7.32
N GLN A 80 -12.47 -3.69 -7.04
CA GLN A 80 -13.85 -4.00 -6.64
C GLN A 80 -14.11 -3.87 -5.13
N SER A 81 -13.05 -3.71 -4.33
CA SER A 81 -13.17 -3.62 -2.88
C SER A 81 -13.84 -2.33 -2.45
N LYS A 82 -14.69 -2.42 -1.43
CA LYS A 82 -15.39 -1.29 -0.84
C LYS A 82 -14.86 -1.08 0.58
N TYR A 83 -14.48 0.14 0.89
CA TYR A 83 -14.00 0.50 2.21
C TYR A 83 -14.75 1.71 2.73
N PHE A 84 -14.99 1.69 4.03
CA PHE A 84 -15.51 2.82 4.77
C PHE A 84 -14.45 3.23 5.82
N ILE A 85 -14.00 4.47 5.75
CA ILE A 85 -13.00 5.02 6.64
C ILE A 85 -13.67 6.05 7.55
N VAL A 86 -13.46 5.91 8.84
CA VAL A 86 -13.91 6.87 9.84
C VAL A 86 -12.67 7.61 10.36
N GLY A 87 -12.64 8.91 10.13
CA GLY A 87 -11.53 9.78 10.45
C GLY A 87 -10.59 10.03 9.27
N ALA A 88 -10.45 11.29 8.87
CA ALA A 88 -9.54 11.78 7.83
C ALA A 88 -8.39 12.64 8.39
N GLY A 89 -8.04 12.43 9.64
CA GLY A 89 -6.86 13.02 10.26
C GLY A 89 -5.56 12.48 9.64
N ALA A 90 -4.43 12.67 10.30
CA ALA A 90 -3.11 12.29 9.76
C ALA A 90 -3.05 10.83 9.26
N LEU A 91 -3.54 9.87 10.05
CA LEU A 91 -3.56 8.45 9.66
C LEU A 91 -4.58 8.17 8.55
N GLY A 92 -5.78 8.76 8.62
CA GLY A 92 -6.82 8.58 7.61
C GLY A 92 -6.38 9.09 6.25
N CYS A 93 -5.73 10.25 6.19
CA CYS A 93 -5.14 10.79 4.95
C CYS A 93 -4.07 9.86 4.36
N GLU A 94 -3.22 9.27 5.19
CA GLU A 94 -2.22 8.29 4.75
C GLU A 94 -2.88 7.01 4.21
N TYR A 95 -3.95 6.50 4.85
CA TYR A 95 -4.72 5.38 4.32
C TYR A 95 -5.36 5.72 2.97
N LEU A 96 -6.01 6.87 2.85
CA LEU A 96 -6.63 7.32 1.60
C LEU A 96 -5.62 7.41 0.47
N LYS A 97 -4.47 8.02 0.74
CA LYS A 97 -3.34 8.10 -0.20
C LYS A 97 -2.87 6.71 -0.65
N ASN A 98 -2.62 5.80 0.29
CA ASN A 98 -2.15 4.47 -0.03
C ASN A 98 -3.20 3.64 -0.78
N PHE A 99 -4.47 3.72 -0.43
CA PHE A 99 -5.55 3.05 -1.14
C PHE A 99 -5.69 3.56 -2.58
N ALA A 100 -5.58 4.88 -2.78
CA ALA A 100 -5.56 5.47 -4.13
C ALA A 100 -4.35 4.99 -4.94
N LEU A 101 -3.16 4.90 -4.33
CA LEU A 101 -1.96 4.40 -4.99
C LEU A 101 -2.05 2.91 -5.36
N MET A 102 -2.72 2.10 -4.55
CA MET A 102 -2.96 0.68 -4.82
C MET A 102 -4.10 0.41 -5.81
N GLY A 103 -4.94 1.39 -6.08
CA GLY A 103 -6.12 1.23 -6.94
C GLY A 103 -7.31 0.57 -6.27
N VAL A 104 -7.48 0.79 -4.98
CA VAL A 104 -8.67 0.35 -4.25
C VAL A 104 -9.90 1.12 -4.73
N GLY A 105 -10.99 0.41 -5.03
CA GLY A 105 -12.27 1.04 -5.40
C GLY A 105 -12.34 1.59 -6.82
N THR A 106 -11.36 1.32 -7.69
CA THR A 106 -11.30 1.90 -9.05
C THR A 106 -12.29 1.28 -10.04
N ALA A 107 -12.83 0.10 -9.76
CA ALA A 107 -13.75 -0.62 -10.66
C ALA A 107 -15.23 -0.31 -10.36
N GLY A 108 -15.59 0.95 -10.15
CA GLY A 108 -16.96 1.37 -9.84
C GLY A 108 -17.39 1.09 -8.41
N SER A 109 -16.47 0.72 -7.54
CA SER A 109 -16.66 0.57 -6.09
C SER A 109 -16.43 1.91 -5.40
N ALA A 110 -16.94 2.07 -4.17
CA ALA A 110 -16.78 3.30 -3.42
C ALA A 110 -15.74 3.14 -2.30
N LEU A 111 -14.80 4.06 -2.25
CA LEU A 111 -14.03 4.38 -1.06
C LEU A 111 -14.75 5.55 -0.37
N THR A 112 -15.41 5.27 0.73
CA THR A 112 -16.19 6.28 1.48
C THR A 112 -15.40 6.68 2.72
N CYS A 113 -15.28 7.98 2.92
CA CYS A 113 -14.66 8.53 4.12
C CYS A 113 -15.65 9.46 4.82
N THR A 114 -15.67 9.40 6.14
CA THR A 114 -16.38 10.36 6.99
C THR A 114 -15.43 10.90 8.06
N ASP A 115 -15.59 12.16 8.37
CA ASP A 115 -14.91 12.83 9.47
C ASP A 115 -15.89 13.82 10.10
N ASP A 116 -15.88 13.94 11.41
CA ASP A 116 -16.66 14.90 12.18
C ASP A 116 -15.88 16.17 12.51
N ASP A 117 -14.62 16.19 12.12
CA ASP A 117 -13.71 17.33 12.34
C ASP A 117 -13.50 18.16 11.06
N ILE A 118 -13.11 19.41 11.23
CA ILE A 118 -12.75 20.32 10.13
C ILE A 118 -11.26 20.19 9.82
N ILE A 119 -10.92 20.35 8.54
CA ILE A 119 -9.51 20.38 8.11
C ILE A 119 -8.81 21.58 8.74
N GLU A 120 -7.88 21.31 9.63
CA GLU A 120 -7.03 22.34 10.21
C GLU A 120 -5.88 22.70 9.28
N LYS A 121 -5.48 23.99 9.29
CA LYS A 121 -4.37 24.50 8.45
C LYS A 121 -3.01 23.85 8.75
N VAL A 122 -2.88 23.16 9.88
CA VAL A 122 -1.64 22.48 10.32
C VAL A 122 -1.45 21.11 9.65
N CYS A 123 -2.49 20.59 9.00
CA CYS A 123 -2.46 19.28 8.32
C CYS A 123 -2.22 19.38 6.81
N SER A 124 -1.90 20.57 6.29
CA SER A 124 -1.65 20.84 4.86
C SER A 124 -0.16 20.97 4.55
#